data_ca81a17a33bf5e34eb7c46604927c854
#
_entry.id   ca81a17a33bf5e34eb7c46604927c854
#
_cell.length_a   1.000
_cell.length_b   1.000
_cell.length_c   1.000
_cell.angle_alpha   90.00
_cell.angle_beta   90.00
_cell.angle_gamma   90.00
#
_symmetry.space_group_name_H-M   'P 1'
#
loop_
_entity.id
_entity.type
_entity.pdbx_description
1 polymer ?
#
loop_
_entity_poly.entity_id
_entity_poly.type
_entity_poly.pdbx_seq_one_letter_code
_entity_poly.pdbx_strand_id
1 'polypeptide(L)'
;PRCGTALSSHEVAQGYKDVKDLTCIAKFKVVGENKYILAWTTTPWTLPSNLALCVNKAYTYVEVKANIGTDDEPKYENYILAKDLLTNVLKETPYEIVKEFKGTELLGTKYEQLMPFAKVDGKAFEVIHGDYVTIEDGTGIVHIAPAYGEDDSLVAKQNGIAFVNLVDKSGKFVPEVEPWAGRFVRDCNEDICKWLAEHGKLFAKEKHLHSYPHCWRCDTPLLYYPKESWFVAM
;
A
#
# COMPACT_ATOMS: atom_id res chain seq x y z
N PRO A 1 1.11 -19.05 -5.66
CA PRO A 1 2.51 -19.47 -5.75
C PRO A 1 2.99 -19.53 -7.21
N ARG A 2 4.31 -19.54 -7.45
CA ARG A 2 4.90 -19.65 -8.81
C ARG A 2 4.49 -20.91 -9.58
N CYS A 3 4.16 -21.99 -8.87
CA CYS A 3 3.71 -23.22 -9.51
C CYS A 3 2.26 -23.19 -10.03
N GLY A 4 1.54 -22.09 -9.83
CA GLY A 4 0.14 -21.92 -10.28
C GLY A 4 -0.89 -22.75 -9.52
N THR A 5 -0.50 -23.47 -8.44
CA THR A 5 -1.44 -24.27 -7.63
C THR A 5 -2.37 -23.36 -6.85
N ALA A 6 -3.67 -23.58 -6.94
CA ALA A 6 -4.64 -22.99 -6.02
C ALA A 6 -4.53 -23.73 -4.67
N LEU A 7 -4.61 -22.98 -3.57
CA LEU A 7 -4.54 -23.52 -2.22
C LEU A 7 -5.84 -23.20 -1.48
N SER A 8 -6.28 -24.16 -0.66
CA SER A 8 -7.38 -23.94 0.27
C SER A 8 -6.92 -23.12 1.47
N SER A 9 -7.88 -22.54 2.21
CA SER A 9 -7.59 -21.78 3.43
C SER A 9 -6.80 -22.60 4.46
N HIS A 10 -7.08 -23.88 4.57
CA HIS A 10 -6.34 -24.80 5.46
C HIS A 10 -4.87 -24.95 5.05
N GLU A 11 -4.59 -25.12 3.77
CA GLU A 11 -3.21 -25.24 3.24
C GLU A 11 -2.45 -23.91 3.39
N VAL A 12 -3.12 -22.79 3.22
CA VAL A 12 -2.55 -21.46 3.47
C VAL A 12 -2.15 -21.30 4.93
N ALA A 13 -3.04 -21.69 5.87
CA ALA A 13 -2.79 -21.58 7.31
C ALA A 13 -1.56 -22.36 7.79
N GLN A 14 -1.23 -23.47 7.13
CA GLN A 14 -0.05 -24.30 7.46
C GLN A 14 1.26 -23.81 6.85
N GLY A 15 1.19 -22.87 5.89
CA GLY A 15 2.33 -22.42 5.11
C GLY A 15 3.04 -21.17 5.65
N TYR A 16 2.69 -20.67 6.82
CA TYR A 16 3.29 -19.45 7.37
C TYR A 16 4.75 -19.65 7.80
N LYS A 17 5.59 -18.71 7.40
CA LYS A 17 7.02 -18.65 7.75
C LYS A 17 7.42 -17.21 8.05
N ASP A 18 8.37 -17.05 8.97
CA ASP A 18 8.99 -15.76 9.22
C ASP A 18 9.95 -15.42 8.09
N VAL A 19 9.68 -14.31 7.42
CA VAL A 19 10.48 -13.82 6.29
C VAL A 19 10.84 -12.35 6.45
N LYS A 20 11.99 -11.97 5.92
CA LYS A 20 12.39 -10.57 5.80
C LYS A 20 12.05 -10.08 4.39
N ASP A 21 10.92 -9.43 4.27
CA ASP A 21 10.49 -8.84 3.01
C ASP A 21 10.86 -7.34 2.92
N LEU A 22 11.02 -6.86 1.70
CA LEU A 22 11.17 -5.44 1.44
C LEU A 22 9.83 -4.75 1.66
N THR A 23 9.83 -3.74 2.52
CA THR A 23 8.69 -2.86 2.77
C THR A 23 9.02 -1.45 2.32
N CYS A 24 8.00 -0.66 2.05
CA CYS A 24 8.21 0.75 1.76
C CYS A 24 7.06 1.63 2.27
N ILE A 25 7.40 2.90 2.50
CA ILE A 25 6.44 3.98 2.74
C ILE A 25 6.42 4.84 1.48
N ALA A 26 5.26 4.90 0.84
CA ALA A 26 5.03 5.71 -0.35
C ALA A 26 4.38 7.05 0.00
N LYS A 27 4.69 8.08 -0.79
CA LYS A 27 4.16 9.45 -0.66
C LYS A 27 3.03 9.65 -1.67
N PHE A 28 1.82 9.85 -1.18
CA PHE A 28 0.62 10.12 -1.98
C PHE A 28 0.30 11.61 -1.95
N LYS A 29 0.52 12.29 -3.06
CA LYS A 29 0.34 13.74 -3.17
C LYS A 29 -1.12 14.12 -3.05
N VAL A 30 -1.47 14.99 -2.11
CA VAL A 30 -2.84 15.53 -1.99
C VAL A 30 -3.12 16.49 -3.15
N VAL A 31 -4.30 16.33 -3.77
CA VAL A 31 -4.67 17.14 -4.93
C VAL A 31 -4.82 18.63 -4.51
N GLY A 32 -4.13 19.51 -5.24
CA GLY A 32 -4.20 20.94 -5.01
C GLY A 32 -3.43 21.47 -3.80
N GLU A 33 -2.75 20.58 -3.05
CA GLU A 33 -2.00 20.97 -1.86
C GLU A 33 -0.54 20.50 -1.91
N ASN A 34 0.36 21.19 -1.22
CA ASN A 34 1.77 20.81 -1.14
C ASN A 34 2.05 19.92 0.07
N LYS A 35 1.36 18.79 0.14
CA LYS A 35 1.51 17.80 1.20
C LYS A 35 1.26 16.38 0.69
N TYR A 36 1.75 15.40 1.43
CA TYR A 36 1.68 13.99 1.07
C TYR A 36 1.06 13.18 2.20
N ILE A 37 0.22 12.22 1.85
CA ILE A 37 -0.22 11.18 2.78
C ILE A 37 0.80 10.05 2.70
N LEU A 38 1.29 9.57 3.86
CA LEU A 38 2.23 8.47 3.93
C LEU A 38 1.49 7.15 4.16
N ALA A 39 1.68 6.18 3.27
CA ALA A 39 1.15 4.83 3.48
C ALA A 39 2.25 3.78 3.33
N TRP A 40 2.24 2.82 4.25
CA TRP A 40 3.20 1.72 4.33
C TRP A 40 2.65 0.45 3.68
N THR A 41 3.55 -0.34 3.09
CA THR A 41 3.21 -1.66 2.54
C THR A 41 4.35 -2.66 2.68
N THR A 42 4.01 -3.92 2.93
CA THR A 42 4.92 -5.08 2.87
C THR A 42 4.99 -5.70 1.49
N THR A 43 4.18 -5.22 0.55
CA THR A 43 4.05 -5.77 -0.81
C THR A 43 4.12 -4.65 -1.85
N PRO A 44 5.32 -4.06 -2.11
CA PRO A 44 5.46 -2.95 -3.06
C PRO A 44 4.86 -3.23 -4.44
N TRP A 45 4.83 -4.50 -4.87
CA TRP A 45 4.25 -4.91 -6.15
C TRP A 45 2.74 -4.62 -6.29
N THR A 46 2.02 -4.35 -5.19
CA THR A 46 0.60 -3.99 -5.25
C THR A 46 0.36 -2.50 -5.50
N LEU A 47 1.37 -1.64 -5.29
CA LEU A 47 1.26 -0.18 -5.44
C LEU A 47 0.83 0.29 -6.84
N PRO A 48 1.22 -0.34 -7.96
CA PRO A 48 0.70 0.01 -9.29
C PRO A 48 -0.82 -0.07 -9.40
N SER A 49 -1.46 -0.89 -8.56
CA SER A 49 -2.92 -1.08 -8.51
C SER A 49 -3.58 -0.35 -7.34
N ASN A 50 -2.91 0.64 -6.73
CA ASN A 50 -3.51 1.45 -5.68
C ASN A 50 -4.74 2.21 -6.19
N LEU A 51 -5.85 2.16 -5.45
CA LEU A 51 -7.10 2.85 -5.78
C LEU A 51 -7.67 3.68 -4.63
N ALA A 52 -7.26 3.42 -3.38
CA ALA A 52 -7.67 4.21 -2.22
C ALA A 52 -6.59 4.19 -1.14
N LEU A 53 -6.72 5.08 -0.17
CA LEU A 53 -6.03 5.04 1.11
C LEU A 53 -7.06 4.85 2.22
N CYS A 54 -6.77 4.01 3.21
CA CYS A 54 -7.70 3.69 4.27
C CYS A 54 -7.18 4.16 5.62
N VAL A 55 -8.06 4.84 6.37
CA VAL A 55 -7.79 5.35 7.73
C VAL A 55 -8.84 4.84 8.70
N ASN A 56 -8.54 4.84 9.99
CA ASN A 56 -9.51 4.58 11.04
C ASN A 56 -10.03 5.90 11.61
N LYS A 57 -11.34 6.07 11.65
CA LYS A 57 -12.02 7.27 12.17
C LYS A 57 -11.68 7.58 13.63
N ALA A 58 -11.41 6.55 14.44
CA ALA A 58 -11.16 6.70 15.85
C ALA A 58 -9.78 7.25 16.18
N TYR A 59 -8.81 7.06 15.26
CA TYR A 59 -7.44 7.48 15.50
C TYR A 59 -7.22 8.96 15.24
N THR A 60 -6.14 9.45 15.82
CA THR A 60 -5.65 10.81 15.63
C THR A 60 -4.53 10.81 14.60
N TYR A 61 -4.64 11.69 13.63
CA TYR A 61 -3.65 11.93 12.58
C TYR A 61 -3.07 13.32 12.73
N VAL A 62 -1.91 13.52 12.18
CA VAL A 62 -1.22 14.81 12.18
C VAL A 62 -0.72 15.16 10.78
N GLU A 63 -0.72 16.45 10.50
CA GLU A 63 0.08 17.04 9.44
C GLU A 63 1.36 17.58 10.08
N VAL A 64 2.50 17.15 9.58
CA VAL A 64 3.81 17.61 10.03
C VAL A 64 4.58 18.26 8.90
N LYS A 65 5.34 19.29 9.21
CA LYS A 65 6.34 19.91 8.34
C LYS A 65 7.71 19.34 8.73
N ALA A 66 8.26 18.48 7.89
CA ALA A 66 9.53 17.80 8.13
C ALA A 66 10.66 18.43 7.31
N ASN A 67 11.83 18.59 7.92
CA ASN A 67 13.03 19.02 7.21
C ASN A 67 13.73 17.78 6.62
N ILE A 68 13.66 17.62 5.30
CA ILE A 68 14.30 16.53 4.55
C ILE A 68 15.63 16.94 3.90
N GLY A 69 16.05 18.18 4.14
CA GLY A 69 17.35 18.72 3.74
C GLY A 69 18.40 18.60 4.85
N THR A 70 19.45 19.39 4.75
CA THR A 70 20.47 19.54 5.77
C THR A 70 20.22 20.81 6.61
N ASP A 71 20.98 20.99 7.69
CA ASP A 71 20.90 22.21 8.51
C ASP A 71 21.31 23.46 7.71
N ASP A 72 22.26 23.32 6.78
CA ASP A 72 22.77 24.40 5.93
C ASP A 72 21.81 24.69 4.74
N GLU A 73 21.12 23.65 4.23
CA GLU A 73 20.19 23.75 3.12
C GLU A 73 18.85 23.05 3.48
N PRO A 74 18.00 23.69 4.30
CA PRO A 74 16.76 23.09 4.74
C PRO A 74 15.77 22.97 3.58
N LYS A 75 15.19 21.77 3.46
CA LYS A 75 14.10 21.49 2.51
C LYS A 75 12.93 20.90 3.27
N TYR A 76 11.76 21.51 3.13
CA TYR A 76 10.59 21.11 3.88
C TYR A 76 9.57 20.42 2.99
N GLU A 77 9.01 19.31 3.51
CA GLU A 77 7.82 18.66 2.96
C GLU A 77 6.79 18.44 4.07
N ASN A 78 5.52 18.50 3.71
CA ASN A 78 4.44 18.24 4.66
C ASN A 78 3.92 16.82 4.49
N TYR A 79 3.78 16.09 5.61
CA TYR A 79 3.34 14.71 5.66
C TYR A 79 2.14 14.52 6.57
N ILE A 80 1.23 13.62 6.18
CA ILE A 80 0.09 13.17 6.98
C ILE A 80 0.30 11.71 7.35
N LEU A 81 0.22 11.39 8.65
CA LEU A 81 0.31 10.05 9.21
C LEU A 81 -0.34 9.99 10.58
N ALA A 82 -0.49 8.78 11.16
CA ALA A 82 -1.01 8.62 12.51
C ALA A 82 -0.06 9.23 13.55
N LYS A 83 -0.60 9.96 14.52
CA LYS A 83 0.15 10.65 15.57
C LYS A 83 1.05 9.69 16.37
N ASP A 84 0.51 8.54 16.74
CA ASP A 84 1.20 7.55 17.59
C ASP A 84 2.42 6.92 16.89
N LEU A 85 2.50 7.01 15.56
CA LEU A 85 3.59 6.43 14.76
C LEU A 85 4.64 7.47 14.30
N LEU A 86 4.50 8.73 14.69
CA LEU A 86 5.40 9.81 14.29
C LEU A 86 6.88 9.48 14.52
N THR A 87 7.24 9.10 15.74
CA THR A 87 8.63 8.82 16.12
C THR A 87 9.20 7.63 15.32
N ASN A 88 8.38 6.60 15.09
CA ASN A 88 8.81 5.41 14.35
C ASN A 88 9.04 5.72 12.86
N VAL A 89 8.18 6.56 12.28
CA VAL A 89 8.22 6.88 10.84
C VAL A 89 9.28 7.95 10.54
N LEU A 90 9.28 9.05 11.30
CA LEU A 90 10.19 10.18 11.04
C LEU A 90 11.60 9.95 11.62
N LYS A 91 11.73 9.06 12.63
CA LYS A 91 13.04 8.74 13.26
C LYS A 91 13.79 10.01 13.66
N GLU A 92 14.97 10.23 13.11
CA GLU A 92 15.82 11.40 13.38
C GLU A 92 15.47 12.65 12.54
N THR A 93 14.49 12.56 11.62
CA THR A 93 14.11 13.68 10.77
C THR A 93 13.44 14.78 11.61
N PRO A 94 13.97 16.02 11.65
CA PRO A 94 13.36 17.11 12.40
C PRO A 94 11.99 17.49 11.82
N TYR A 95 11.00 17.67 12.67
CA TYR A 95 9.65 18.03 12.24
C TYR A 95 8.96 18.97 13.22
N GLU A 96 7.94 19.65 12.70
CA GLU A 96 6.99 20.47 13.45
C GLU A 96 5.57 19.96 13.16
N ILE A 97 4.73 19.78 14.19
CA ILE A 97 3.32 19.45 14.01
C ILE A 97 2.57 20.71 13.60
N VAL A 98 2.04 20.71 12.38
CA VAL A 98 1.27 21.81 11.80
C VAL A 98 -0.19 21.76 12.22
N LYS A 99 -0.76 20.55 12.20
CA LYS A 99 -2.17 20.31 12.52
C LYS A 99 -2.37 18.92 13.10
N GLU A 100 -3.28 18.80 14.05
CA GLU A 100 -3.77 17.53 14.59
C GLU A 100 -5.27 17.42 14.32
N PHE A 101 -5.74 16.24 13.92
CA PHE A 101 -7.14 16.01 13.54
C PHE A 101 -7.55 14.55 13.66
N LYS A 102 -8.84 14.26 13.66
CA LYS A 102 -9.36 12.90 13.67
C LYS A 102 -9.40 12.31 12.25
N GLY A 103 -9.33 10.97 12.18
CA GLY A 103 -9.44 10.26 10.89
C GLY A 103 -10.70 10.61 10.10
N THR A 104 -11.77 11.01 10.77
CA THR A 104 -13.00 11.51 10.13
C THR A 104 -12.78 12.72 9.24
N GLU A 105 -11.81 13.60 9.55
CA GLU A 105 -11.49 14.80 8.77
C GLU A 105 -10.72 14.49 7.48
N LEU A 106 -10.09 13.31 7.39
CA LEU A 106 -9.37 12.86 6.19
C LEU A 106 -10.29 12.23 5.13
N LEU A 107 -11.48 11.79 5.51
CA LEU A 107 -12.37 11.06 4.60
C LEU A 107 -12.73 11.92 3.39
N GLY A 108 -12.65 11.32 2.21
CA GLY A 108 -12.91 11.96 0.93
C GLY A 108 -11.76 12.85 0.42
N THR A 109 -10.66 13.00 1.17
CA THR A 109 -9.47 13.69 0.68
C THR A 109 -8.97 13.01 -0.59
N LYS A 110 -8.83 13.77 -1.67
CA LYS A 110 -8.33 13.29 -2.96
C LYS A 110 -6.83 13.37 -3.02
N TYR A 111 -6.21 12.36 -3.65
CA TYR A 111 -4.78 12.36 -3.93
C TYR A 111 -4.50 12.00 -5.39
N GLU A 112 -3.34 12.40 -5.89
CA GLU A 112 -2.90 12.08 -7.24
C GLU A 112 -2.55 10.59 -7.37
N GLN A 113 -2.90 9.97 -8.49
CA GLN A 113 -2.54 8.59 -8.76
C GLN A 113 -1.03 8.35 -8.55
N LEU A 114 -0.69 7.37 -7.71
CA LEU A 114 0.70 7.11 -7.36
C LEU A 114 1.54 6.71 -8.59
N MET A 115 1.02 5.75 -9.37
CA MET A 115 1.70 5.19 -10.54
C MET A 115 0.71 5.15 -11.72
N PRO A 116 1.07 5.65 -12.92
CA PRO A 116 0.13 5.93 -14.01
C PRO A 116 -0.19 4.70 -14.89
N PHE A 117 -0.17 3.49 -14.32
CA PHE A 117 -0.35 2.27 -15.10
C PHE A 117 -1.81 1.78 -15.14
N ALA A 118 -2.57 2.03 -14.09
CA ALA A 118 -3.97 1.65 -14.04
C ALA A 118 -4.84 2.68 -14.76
N LYS A 119 -5.61 2.23 -15.75
CA LYS A 119 -6.76 2.99 -16.28
C LYS A 119 -7.95 2.70 -15.38
N VAL A 120 -8.46 3.71 -14.70
CA VAL A 120 -9.52 3.55 -13.69
C VAL A 120 -10.80 4.16 -14.23
N ASP A 121 -11.83 3.33 -14.31
CA ASP A 121 -13.20 3.77 -14.57
C ASP A 121 -13.99 3.66 -13.26
N GLY A 122 -14.44 4.79 -12.74
CA GLY A 122 -15.17 4.88 -11.49
C GLY A 122 -14.42 5.62 -10.37
N LYS A 123 -14.91 5.41 -9.14
CA LYS A 123 -14.44 6.10 -7.94
C LYS A 123 -13.08 5.56 -7.51
N ALA A 124 -12.08 6.46 -7.39
CA ALA A 124 -10.74 6.12 -6.94
C ALA A 124 -9.98 7.31 -6.38
N PHE A 125 -8.78 7.04 -5.86
CA PHE A 125 -7.78 8.00 -5.39
C PHE A 125 -8.30 8.96 -4.32
N GLU A 126 -8.99 8.37 -3.33
CA GLU A 126 -9.45 9.10 -2.16
C GLU A 126 -9.22 8.33 -0.87
N VAL A 127 -9.27 9.04 0.25
CA VAL A 127 -9.19 8.46 1.58
C VAL A 127 -10.56 7.93 2.00
N ILE A 128 -10.59 6.65 2.39
CA ILE A 128 -11.77 5.93 2.86
C ILE A 128 -11.59 5.46 4.30
N HIS A 129 -12.65 4.92 4.90
CA HIS A 129 -12.62 4.38 6.25
C HIS A 129 -12.58 2.84 6.25
N GLY A 130 -11.81 2.26 7.19
CA GLY A 130 -11.84 0.85 7.52
C GLY A 130 -11.45 0.62 8.99
N ASP A 131 -12.27 -0.15 9.70
CA ASP A 131 -12.05 -0.42 11.14
C ASP A 131 -10.83 -1.30 11.40
N TYR A 132 -10.35 -2.07 10.40
CA TYR A 132 -9.20 -2.95 10.50
C TYR A 132 -7.84 -2.21 10.49
N VAL A 133 -7.83 -0.92 10.16
CA VAL A 133 -6.59 -0.12 10.21
C VAL A 133 -6.12 0.01 11.66
N THR A 134 -4.86 -0.37 11.91
CA THR A 134 -4.21 -0.31 13.22
C THR A 134 -3.11 0.76 13.26
N ILE A 135 -2.61 1.04 14.47
CA ILE A 135 -1.46 1.92 14.74
C ILE A 135 -0.32 1.16 15.42
N GLU A 136 -0.26 -0.16 15.22
CA GLU A 136 0.81 -1.00 15.76
C GLU A 136 2.08 -0.89 14.92
N ASP A 137 1.92 -0.84 13.58
CA ASP A 137 3.00 -0.76 12.61
C ASP A 137 2.68 0.22 11.47
N GLY A 138 3.71 0.53 10.68
CA GLY A 138 3.59 1.34 9.47
C GLY A 138 3.35 2.82 9.75
N THR A 139 2.33 3.39 9.12
CA THR A 139 1.99 4.83 9.18
C THR A 139 0.60 5.09 9.74
N GLY A 140 -0.17 4.04 10.09
CA GLY A 140 -1.58 4.13 10.46
C GLY A 140 -2.51 4.49 9.28
N ILE A 141 -1.99 4.41 8.06
CA ILE A 141 -2.72 4.59 6.80
C ILE A 141 -2.36 3.44 5.87
N VAL A 142 -3.36 2.71 5.42
CA VAL A 142 -3.19 1.52 4.57
C VAL A 142 -3.50 1.88 3.12
N HIS A 143 -2.62 1.48 2.20
CA HIS A 143 -2.91 1.56 0.78
C HIS A 143 -3.85 0.43 0.37
N ILE A 144 -4.84 0.71 -0.48
CA ILE A 144 -5.86 -0.24 -0.92
C ILE A 144 -5.65 -0.61 -2.38
N ALA A 145 -5.47 -1.91 -2.61
CA ALA A 145 -5.45 -2.52 -3.94
C ALA A 145 -6.48 -3.67 -3.98
N PRO A 146 -7.74 -3.42 -4.36
CA PRO A 146 -8.87 -4.33 -4.16
C PRO A 146 -8.72 -5.73 -4.76
N ALA A 147 -7.82 -5.88 -5.74
CA ALA A 147 -7.54 -7.17 -6.36
C ALA A 147 -6.62 -8.08 -5.53
N TYR A 148 -5.91 -7.59 -4.49
CA TYR A 148 -4.81 -8.33 -3.87
C TYR A 148 -4.91 -8.48 -2.35
N GLY A 149 -6.06 -8.25 -1.78
CA GLY A 149 -6.36 -8.47 -0.37
C GLY A 149 -7.85 -8.68 -0.16
N GLU A 150 -8.22 -9.56 0.76
CA GLU A 150 -9.63 -9.81 1.11
C GLU A 150 -10.22 -8.56 1.77
N ASP A 151 -9.53 -8.00 2.77
CA ASP A 151 -9.93 -6.77 3.46
C ASP A 151 -9.97 -5.59 2.50
N ASP A 152 -8.98 -5.46 1.60
CA ASP A 152 -8.95 -4.43 0.56
C ASP A 152 -10.17 -4.52 -0.35
N SER A 153 -10.50 -5.73 -0.81
CA SER A 153 -11.67 -5.96 -1.66
C SER A 153 -12.97 -5.62 -0.95
N LEU A 154 -13.12 -6.03 0.31
CA LEU A 154 -14.30 -5.78 1.11
C LEU A 154 -14.51 -4.29 1.38
N VAL A 155 -13.47 -3.59 1.88
CA VAL A 155 -13.56 -2.16 2.18
C VAL A 155 -13.75 -1.32 0.93
N ALA A 156 -13.10 -1.67 -0.17
CA ALA A 156 -13.30 -1.02 -1.47
C ALA A 156 -14.74 -1.14 -1.95
N LYS A 157 -15.31 -2.34 -1.89
CA LYS A 157 -16.71 -2.59 -2.27
C LYS A 157 -17.69 -1.80 -1.41
N GLN A 158 -17.48 -1.75 -0.09
CA GLN A 158 -18.30 -0.98 0.85
C GLN A 158 -18.29 0.53 0.56
N ASN A 159 -17.16 1.04 0.06
CA ASN A 159 -16.97 2.47 -0.26
C ASN A 159 -17.21 2.80 -1.75
N GLY A 160 -17.58 1.82 -2.57
CA GLY A 160 -17.81 1.99 -4.01
C GLY A 160 -16.56 2.32 -4.81
N ILE A 161 -15.37 1.93 -4.32
CA ILE A 161 -14.09 2.09 -5.03
C ILE A 161 -14.03 1.14 -6.22
N ALA A 162 -13.50 1.62 -7.33
CA ALA A 162 -13.27 0.86 -8.54
C ALA A 162 -12.40 -0.39 -8.31
N PHE A 163 -12.40 -1.28 -9.28
CA PHE A 163 -11.61 -2.51 -9.24
C PHE A 163 -10.65 -2.55 -10.44
N VAL A 164 -9.37 -2.76 -10.18
CA VAL A 164 -8.34 -2.92 -11.22
C VAL A 164 -7.45 -4.09 -10.88
N ASN A 165 -7.20 -4.96 -11.86
CA ASN A 165 -6.26 -6.07 -11.74
C ASN A 165 -5.16 -5.93 -12.81
N LEU A 166 -3.93 -5.68 -12.37
CA LEU A 166 -2.73 -5.55 -13.22
C LEU A 166 -1.83 -6.79 -13.19
N VAL A 167 -2.34 -7.92 -12.71
CA VAL A 167 -1.59 -9.18 -12.60
C VAL A 167 -2.33 -10.28 -13.34
N ASP A 168 -1.63 -11.03 -14.18
CA ASP A 168 -2.16 -12.15 -14.93
C ASP A 168 -2.28 -13.43 -14.05
N LYS A 169 -2.87 -14.48 -14.62
CA LYS A 169 -3.10 -15.78 -13.96
C LYS A 169 -1.80 -16.50 -13.55
N SER A 170 -0.64 -16.07 -14.08
CA SER A 170 0.68 -16.60 -13.73
C SER A 170 1.44 -15.77 -12.69
N GLY A 171 0.80 -14.72 -12.14
CA GLY A 171 1.38 -13.81 -11.16
C GLY A 171 2.38 -12.83 -11.76
N LYS A 172 2.21 -12.48 -13.03
CA LYS A 172 3.05 -11.52 -13.75
C LYS A 172 2.29 -10.24 -14.05
N PHE A 173 3.00 -9.14 -14.12
CA PHE A 173 2.39 -7.88 -14.54
C PHE A 173 1.90 -7.95 -15.99
N VAL A 174 0.71 -7.39 -16.22
CA VAL A 174 0.11 -7.22 -17.55
C VAL A 174 0.90 -6.19 -18.38
N PRO A 175 0.70 -6.15 -19.72
CA PRO A 175 1.43 -5.24 -20.60
C PRO A 175 1.31 -3.75 -20.24
N GLU A 176 0.21 -3.33 -19.64
CA GLU A 176 -0.05 -1.96 -19.22
C GLU A 176 0.95 -1.45 -18.16
N VAL A 177 1.57 -2.35 -17.41
CA VAL A 177 2.64 -2.03 -16.45
C VAL A 177 3.99 -2.11 -17.18
N GLU A 178 4.19 -1.23 -18.17
CA GLU A 178 5.29 -1.27 -19.15
C GLU A 178 6.68 -1.57 -18.56
N PRO A 179 7.14 -0.93 -17.45
CA PRO A 179 8.49 -1.17 -16.93
C PRO A 179 8.71 -2.61 -16.45
N TRP A 180 7.63 -3.33 -16.07
CA TRP A 180 7.71 -4.66 -15.48
C TRP A 180 6.80 -5.69 -16.17
N ALA A 181 6.27 -5.38 -17.35
CA ALA A 181 5.38 -6.25 -18.12
C ALA A 181 5.97 -7.66 -18.28
N GLY A 182 5.16 -8.68 -18.01
CA GLY A 182 5.54 -10.09 -18.11
C GLY A 182 6.49 -10.60 -17.02
N ARG A 183 6.95 -9.75 -16.09
CA ARG A 183 7.77 -10.17 -14.95
C ARG A 183 6.90 -10.63 -13.78
N PHE A 184 7.38 -11.61 -13.02
CA PHE A 184 6.72 -12.05 -11.79
C PHE A 184 6.71 -10.92 -10.76
N VAL A 185 5.54 -10.59 -10.21
CA VAL A 185 5.32 -9.34 -9.46
C VAL A 185 6.25 -9.16 -8.26
N ARG A 186 6.51 -10.22 -7.48
CA ARG A 186 7.39 -10.11 -6.30
C ARG A 186 8.86 -9.84 -6.66
N ASP A 187 9.30 -10.23 -7.85
CA ASP A 187 10.65 -9.95 -8.32
C ASP A 187 10.85 -8.48 -8.70
N CYS A 188 9.75 -7.71 -8.76
CA CYS A 188 9.77 -6.30 -9.12
C CYS A 188 9.81 -5.36 -7.90
N ASN A 189 9.73 -5.86 -6.67
CA ASN A 189 9.63 -5.02 -5.47
C ASN A 189 10.74 -3.97 -5.35
N GLU A 190 12.00 -4.36 -5.56
CA GLU A 190 13.14 -3.41 -5.53
C GLU A 190 13.06 -2.37 -6.65
N ASP A 191 12.68 -2.78 -7.85
CA ASP A 191 12.58 -1.88 -9.01
C ASP A 191 11.43 -0.90 -8.84
N ILE A 192 10.32 -1.33 -8.22
CA ILE A 192 9.20 -0.45 -7.87
C ILE A 192 9.63 0.60 -6.84
N CYS A 193 10.37 0.20 -5.80
CA CYS A 193 10.93 1.16 -4.85
C CYS A 193 11.90 2.15 -5.50
N LYS A 194 12.72 1.71 -6.46
CA LYS A 194 13.60 2.59 -7.23
C LYS A 194 12.79 3.59 -8.06
N TRP A 195 11.79 3.09 -8.77
CA TRP A 195 10.90 3.94 -9.57
C TRP A 195 10.23 5.02 -8.71
N LEU A 196 9.72 4.64 -7.53
CA LEU A 196 9.15 5.60 -6.58
C LEU A 196 10.16 6.65 -6.13
N ALA A 197 11.40 6.25 -5.87
CA ALA A 197 12.47 7.17 -5.47
C ALA A 197 12.81 8.17 -6.61
N GLU A 198 12.97 7.68 -7.83
CA GLU A 198 13.26 8.49 -9.02
C GLU A 198 12.16 9.52 -9.32
N HIS A 199 10.90 9.19 -8.96
CA HIS A 199 9.74 10.09 -9.15
C HIS A 199 9.40 10.91 -7.88
N GLY A 200 10.26 10.88 -6.86
CA GLY A 200 10.04 11.62 -5.61
C GLY A 200 8.85 11.13 -4.78
N LYS A 201 8.42 9.88 -4.99
CA LYS A 201 7.25 9.25 -4.36
C LYS A 201 7.59 8.20 -3.29
N LEU A 202 8.87 7.95 -3.03
CA LEU A 202 9.33 7.10 -1.93
C LEU A 202 9.65 7.97 -0.72
N PHE A 203 9.13 7.62 0.44
CA PHE A 203 9.54 8.20 1.71
C PHE A 203 10.67 7.39 2.36
N ALA A 204 10.44 6.08 2.53
CA ALA A 204 11.43 5.15 3.10
C ALA A 204 11.24 3.74 2.54
N LYS A 205 12.31 2.94 2.61
CA LYS A 205 12.26 1.48 2.40
C LYS A 205 13.13 0.79 3.44
N GLU A 206 12.66 -0.37 3.91
CA GLU A 206 13.40 -1.18 4.87
C GLU A 206 13.02 -2.66 4.72
N LYS A 207 13.81 -3.53 5.36
CA LYS A 207 13.46 -4.96 5.47
C LYS A 207 12.73 -5.20 6.79
N HIS A 208 11.51 -5.67 6.69
CA HIS A 208 10.66 -5.97 7.85
C HIS A 208 10.51 -7.49 8.02
N LEU A 209 10.65 -7.96 9.25
CA LEU A 209 10.43 -9.37 9.62
C LEU A 209 8.94 -9.56 9.92
N HIS A 210 8.29 -10.41 9.16
CA HIS A 210 6.89 -10.74 9.39
C HIS A 210 6.59 -12.19 9.00
N SER A 211 5.46 -12.70 9.47
CA SER A 211 4.97 -14.02 9.11
C SER A 211 4.19 -13.95 7.79
N TYR A 212 4.57 -14.77 6.80
CA TYR A 212 3.95 -14.77 5.47
C TYR A 212 3.69 -16.19 4.96
N PRO A 213 2.53 -16.46 4.32
CA PRO A 213 2.17 -17.80 3.89
C PRO A 213 2.94 -18.22 2.62
N HIS A 214 3.41 -19.46 2.62
CA HIS A 214 4.14 -20.09 1.53
C HIS A 214 3.43 -21.32 0.99
N CYS A 215 3.68 -21.62 -0.26
CA CYS A 215 3.15 -22.83 -0.89
C CYS A 215 3.89 -24.07 -0.39
N TRP A 216 3.16 -25.06 0.13
CA TRP A 216 3.75 -26.33 0.58
C TRP A 216 4.45 -27.11 -0.53
N ARG A 217 4.04 -26.91 -1.80
CA ARG A 217 4.59 -27.66 -2.96
C ARG A 217 5.88 -27.07 -3.50
N CYS A 218 5.98 -25.75 -3.65
CA CYS A 218 7.12 -25.09 -4.31
C CYS A 218 7.85 -24.10 -3.40
N ASP A 219 7.46 -24.02 -2.15
CA ASP A 219 8.05 -23.16 -1.11
C ASP A 219 8.15 -21.66 -1.46
N THR A 220 7.33 -21.20 -2.42
CA THR A 220 7.29 -19.78 -2.79
C THR A 220 6.18 -19.04 -2.05
N PRO A 221 6.38 -17.75 -1.74
CA PRO A 221 5.35 -16.93 -1.13
C PRO A 221 4.07 -16.90 -1.95
N LEU A 222 2.94 -16.86 -1.28
CA LEU A 222 1.63 -16.82 -1.93
C LEU A 222 1.33 -15.42 -2.48
N LEU A 223 0.49 -15.37 -3.49
CA LEU A 223 -0.12 -14.16 -3.98
C LEU A 223 -1.64 -14.27 -3.75
N TYR A 224 -2.22 -13.25 -3.15
CA TYR A 224 -3.65 -13.01 -3.24
C TYR A 224 -3.94 -12.37 -4.58
N TYR A 225 -4.85 -12.92 -5.36
CA TYR A 225 -5.37 -12.30 -6.57
C TYR A 225 -6.76 -12.86 -6.92
N PRO A 226 -7.62 -12.11 -7.64
CA PRO A 226 -8.97 -12.53 -7.94
C PRO A 226 -8.98 -13.68 -8.94
N LYS A 227 -9.84 -14.67 -8.69
CA LYS A 227 -10.07 -15.79 -9.60
C LYS A 227 -11.57 -15.98 -9.78
N GLU A 228 -12.00 -16.06 -11.03
CA GLU A 228 -13.36 -16.45 -11.34
C GLU A 228 -13.66 -17.84 -10.79
N SER A 229 -14.79 -17.99 -10.11
CA SER A 229 -15.23 -19.23 -9.50
C SER A 229 -16.75 -19.36 -9.61
N TRP A 230 -17.21 -20.59 -9.68
CA TRP A 230 -18.64 -20.90 -9.64
C TRP A 230 -19.08 -21.16 -8.20
N PHE A 231 -20.15 -20.50 -7.79
CA PHE A 231 -20.78 -20.74 -6.51
C PHE A 231 -22.18 -21.31 -6.75
N VAL A 232 -22.53 -22.36 -5.99
CA VAL A 232 -23.90 -22.88 -5.92
C VAL A 232 -24.54 -22.23 -4.70
N ALA A 233 -25.63 -21.47 -4.93
CA ALA A 233 -26.44 -20.95 -3.84
C ALA A 233 -27.20 -22.13 -3.21
N MET A 234 -26.92 -22.39 -1.94
CA MET A 234 -27.62 -23.40 -1.13
C MET A 234 -28.68 -22.75 -0.26
#